data_e9e227fd7896c53cad27b3cefc67ee2c
#
_entry.id   e9e227fd7896c53cad27b3cefc67ee2c
#
_cell.length_a   1.000
_cell.length_b   1.000
_cell.length_c   1.000
_cell.angle_alpha   90.00
_cell.angle_beta   90.00
_cell.angle_gamma   90.00
#
_symmetry.space_group_name_H-M   'P 1'
#
loop_
_entity.id
_entity.type
_entity.pdbx_description
1 polymer ?
#
loop_
_entity_poly.entity_id
_entity_poly.type
_entity_poly.pdbx_seq_one_letter_code
_entity_poly.pdbx_strand_id
1 'polypeptide(L)' 'MNEQTVLTLRQWRALRGYSQSKLSEMTGVTERTIINYEKDVTNLHNAKYSTVEKLAIALDVKVSNIFLGVNSEKPNYINK' A
#
# COMPACT_ATOMS: atom_id res chain seq x y z
N MET A 1 -10.29 -4.28 -12.41
CA MET A 1 -9.38 -3.14 -12.56
C MET A 1 -8.19 -3.56 -13.40
N ASN A 2 -7.60 -2.61 -14.11
CA ASN A 2 -6.44 -2.95 -14.92
C ASN A 2 -5.17 -2.83 -14.06
N GLU A 3 -4.07 -3.28 -14.61
CA GLU A 3 -2.81 -3.34 -13.86
C GLU A 3 -2.17 -1.97 -13.65
N GLN A 4 -2.75 -0.91 -14.20
CA GLN A 4 -2.26 0.45 -13.98
C GLN A 4 -3.03 1.18 -12.87
N THR A 5 -4.04 0.54 -12.30
CA THR A 5 -4.80 1.14 -11.22
C THR A 5 -3.92 1.33 -10.00
N VAL A 6 -3.90 2.54 -9.46
CA VAL A 6 -3.12 2.85 -8.26
C VAL A 6 -4.06 3.37 -7.18
N LEU A 7 -4.11 2.67 -6.08
CA LEU A 7 -4.95 3.04 -4.93
C LEU A 7 -4.08 3.05 -3.68
N THR A 8 -4.55 3.76 -2.65
CA THR A 8 -3.86 3.74 -1.37
C THR A 8 -3.98 2.37 -0.72
N LEU A 9 -3.12 2.10 0.25
CA LEU A 9 -3.19 0.86 1.01
C LEU A 9 -4.58 0.68 1.62
N ARG A 10 -5.12 1.74 2.21
CA ARG A 10 -6.44 1.69 2.82
C ARG A 10 -7.51 1.37 1.79
N GLN A 11 -7.44 1.98 0.62
CA GLN A 11 -8.42 1.75 -0.44
C GLN A 11 -8.38 0.30 -0.92
N TRP A 12 -7.18 -0.24 -1.11
CA TRP A 12 -7.04 -1.64 -1.51
C TRP A 12 -7.62 -2.56 -0.44
N ARG A 13 -7.30 -2.27 0.83
CA ARG A 13 -7.79 -3.08 1.93
C ARG A 13 -9.33 -3.06 1.97
N ALA A 14 -9.90 -1.87 1.86
CA ALA A 14 -11.36 -1.72 1.88
C ALA A 14 -12.00 -2.46 0.71
N LEU A 15 -11.39 -2.37 -0.46
CA LEU A 15 -11.89 -3.03 -1.66
C LEU A 15 -11.93 -4.55 -1.49
N ARG A 16 -10.92 -5.11 -0.80
CA ARG A 16 -10.87 -6.55 -0.54
C ARG A 16 -11.74 -6.97 0.65
N GLY A 17 -12.28 -6.01 1.40
CA GLY A 17 -13.08 -6.32 2.57
C GLY A 17 -12.28 -6.74 3.78
N TYR A 18 -11.01 -6.36 3.86
CA TYR A 18 -10.15 -6.75 4.98
C TYR A 18 -10.11 -5.65 6.03
N SER A 19 -10.21 -6.04 7.30
CA SER A 19 -9.92 -5.13 8.40
C SER A 19 -8.40 -4.96 8.51
N GLN A 20 -7.97 -3.95 9.27
CA GLN A 20 -6.55 -3.79 9.56
C GLN A 20 -6.01 -5.03 10.29
N SER A 21 -6.81 -5.56 11.20
CA SER A 21 -6.45 -6.77 11.93
C SER A 21 -6.30 -7.97 11.00
N LYS A 22 -7.21 -8.10 10.03
CA LYS A 22 -7.15 -9.20 9.08
C LYS A 22 -5.89 -9.10 8.21
N LEU A 23 -5.61 -7.90 7.72
CA LEU A 23 -4.43 -7.70 6.89
C LEU A 23 -3.15 -7.98 7.68
N SER A 24 -3.14 -7.57 8.95
CA SER A 24 -2.02 -7.88 9.86
C SER A 24 -1.82 -9.38 9.97
N GLU A 25 -2.90 -10.10 10.19
CA GLU A 25 -2.85 -11.55 10.32
C GLU A 25 -2.31 -12.22 9.06
N MET A 26 -2.72 -11.73 7.91
CA MET A 26 -2.33 -12.31 6.63
C MET A 26 -0.86 -12.06 6.29
N THR A 27 -0.32 -10.94 6.73
CA THR A 27 1.01 -10.51 6.30
C THR A 27 2.09 -10.66 7.36
N GLY A 28 1.70 -10.77 8.63
CA GLY A 28 2.66 -10.72 9.72
C GLY A 28 3.13 -9.31 10.05
N VAL A 29 2.62 -8.31 9.34
CA VAL A 29 2.90 -6.90 9.66
C VAL A 29 1.95 -6.50 10.79
N THR A 30 2.46 -5.91 11.87
CA THR A 30 1.61 -5.60 13.01
C THR A 30 0.51 -4.62 12.62
N GLU A 31 -0.62 -4.72 13.32
CA GLU A 31 -1.74 -3.83 13.07
C GLU A 31 -1.34 -2.38 13.28
N ARG A 32 -0.55 -2.11 14.30
CA ARG A 32 -0.07 -0.76 14.58
C ARG A 32 0.73 -0.19 13.41
N THR A 33 1.56 -1.02 12.79
CA THR A 33 2.34 -0.60 11.63
C THR A 33 1.43 -0.30 10.45
N ILE A 34 0.40 -1.14 10.23
CA ILE A 34 -0.56 -0.91 9.16
C ILE A 34 -1.30 0.41 9.39
N ILE A 35 -1.73 0.65 10.63
CA ILE A 35 -2.39 1.91 10.99
C ILE A 35 -1.48 3.09 10.65
N ASN A 36 -0.20 3.00 11.02
CA ASN A 36 0.75 4.07 10.75
C ASN A 36 0.93 4.29 9.24
N TYR A 37 0.98 3.22 8.46
CA TYR A 37 1.10 3.33 7.01
C TYR A 37 -0.11 4.03 6.40
N GLU A 38 -1.30 3.74 6.92
CA GLU A 38 -2.52 4.33 6.39
C GLU A 38 -2.71 5.77 6.84
N LYS A 39 -2.17 6.09 8.01
CA LYS A 39 -2.27 7.43 8.56
C LYS A 39 -1.37 8.41 7.81
N ASP A 40 -0.19 7.94 7.40
CA ASP A 40 0.78 8.80 6.72
C ASP A 40 1.51 7.95 5.68
N VAL A 41 1.25 8.24 4.42
CA VAL A 41 1.82 7.48 3.31
C VAL A 41 3.35 7.53 3.30
N THR A 42 3.94 8.56 3.90
CA THR A 42 5.39 8.65 3.99
C THR A 42 5.96 7.47 4.75
N ASN A 43 5.25 7.00 5.77
CA ASN A 43 5.68 5.83 6.53
C ASN A 43 5.73 4.60 5.63
N LEU A 44 4.74 4.45 4.77
CA LEU A 44 4.71 3.33 3.83
C LEU A 44 5.81 3.48 2.78
N HIS A 45 6.01 4.71 2.31
CA HIS A 45 7.06 4.99 1.32
C HIS A 45 8.43 4.57 1.83
N ASN A 46 8.68 4.75 3.12
CA ASN A 46 9.96 4.46 3.73
C ASN A 46 10.07 3.02 4.26
N ALA A 47 9.03 2.23 4.10
CA ALA A 47 9.07 0.84 4.52
C ALA A 47 9.98 0.03 3.62
N LYS A 48 10.48 -1.08 4.14
CA LYS A 48 11.27 -1.99 3.33
C LYS A 48 10.43 -2.51 2.18
N TYR A 49 11.05 -2.66 1.02
CA TYR A 49 10.36 -3.18 -0.15
C TYR A 49 9.70 -4.53 0.17
N SER A 50 10.40 -5.39 0.90
CA SER A 50 9.86 -6.70 1.24
C SER A 50 8.56 -6.60 2.05
N THR A 51 8.45 -5.57 2.90
CA THR A 51 7.23 -5.35 3.67
C THR A 51 6.09 -4.91 2.76
N VAL A 52 6.36 -3.96 1.87
CA VAL A 52 5.35 -3.50 0.92
C VAL A 52 4.92 -4.65 0.00
N GLU A 53 5.86 -5.48 -0.39
CA GLU A 53 5.57 -6.64 -1.23
C GLU A 53 4.64 -7.62 -0.54
N LYS A 54 4.84 -7.87 0.76
CA LYS A 54 3.95 -8.73 1.52
C LYS A 54 2.53 -8.19 1.52
N LEU A 55 2.39 -6.88 1.68
CA LEU A 55 1.08 -6.24 1.65
C LEU A 55 0.45 -6.40 0.27
N ALA A 56 1.22 -6.18 -0.77
CA ALA A 56 0.73 -6.30 -2.14
C ALA A 56 0.25 -7.73 -2.43
N ILE A 57 1.02 -8.71 -2.02
CA ILE A 57 0.65 -10.12 -2.23
C ILE A 57 -0.66 -10.43 -1.51
N ALA A 58 -0.81 -9.98 -0.27
CA ALA A 58 -2.02 -10.23 0.49
C ALA A 58 -3.24 -9.56 -0.16
N LEU A 59 -3.02 -8.42 -0.81
CA LEU A 59 -4.08 -7.68 -1.47
C LEU A 59 -4.28 -8.12 -2.92
N ASP A 60 -3.46 -9.05 -3.39
CA ASP A 60 -3.51 -9.57 -4.76
C ASP A 60 -3.30 -8.46 -5.79
N VAL A 61 -2.30 -7.63 -5.54
CA VAL A 61 -1.90 -6.56 -6.46
C VAL A 61 -0.39 -6.52 -6.53
N LYS A 62 0.13 -5.70 -7.44
CA LYS A 62 1.56 -5.44 -7.53
C LYS A 62 1.92 -4.27 -6.65
N VAL A 63 3.18 -4.20 -6.24
CA VAL A 63 3.64 -3.03 -5.46
C VAL A 63 3.35 -1.74 -6.23
N SER A 64 3.50 -1.76 -7.56
CA SER A 64 3.24 -0.58 -8.38
C SER A 64 1.78 -0.15 -8.37
N ASN A 65 0.88 -0.98 -7.90
CA ASN A 65 -0.54 -0.64 -7.79
C ASN A 65 -0.85 0.06 -6.47
N ILE A 66 0.11 0.14 -5.54
CA ILE A 66 -0.10 0.76 -4.24
C ILE A 66 0.49 2.16 -4.28
N PHE A 67 -0.33 3.16 -3.91
CA PHE A 67 0.14 4.53 -3.85
C PHE A 67 1.14 4.69 -2.71
N LEU A 68 2.33 5.18 -3.03
CA LEU A 68 3.41 5.33 -2.06
C LEU A 68 3.76 6.80 -1.81
N GLY A 69 2.90 7.71 -2.22
CA GLY A 69 3.10 9.12 -1.98
C GLY A 69 3.42 9.89 -3.24
N VAL A 70 3.50 11.21 -3.08
CA VAL A 70 3.65 12.09 -4.24
C VAL A 70 4.90 11.79 -5.07
N ASN A 71 5.93 11.31 -4.41
CA ASN A 71 7.18 11.05 -5.12
C ASN A 71 7.08 9.83 -6.02
N SER A 72 6.06 9.05 -5.85
CA SER A 72 5.90 7.85 -6.66
C SER A 72 5.36 8.19 -8.03
N GLU A 73 4.87 9.41 -8.20
CA GLU A 73 4.39 9.81 -9.49
C GLU A 73 5.33 10.75 -10.12
N LYS A 74 5.68 11.27 -9.84
CA LYS A 74 6.14 12.35 -10.37
C LYS A 74 6.63 12.50 -11.49
N PRO A 75 5.84 12.38 -11.05
CA PRO A 75 6.09 12.65 -11.72
C PRO A 75 6.24 13.01 -12.41
N ASN A 76 5.90 13.11 -12.33
CA ASN A 76 5.96 13.62 -12.76
C ASN A 76 5.90 13.86 -13.45
N TYR A 77 5.59 13.88 -13.44
CA TYR A 77 5.48 14.34 -13.93
C TYR A 77 5.70 14.84 -14.48
N ILE A 78 5.50 14.96 -14.36
CA ILE A 78 5.62 15.65 -14.78
C ILE A 78 6.03 16.13 -15.11
N ASN A 79 5.90 16.23 -15.09
CA ASN A 79 6.22 16.91 -15.38
C ASN A 79 6.53 17.36 -15.64
N LYS A 80 6.35 17.41 -15.85
CA LYS A 80 6.62 18.08 -16.01
C LYS A 80 6.99 18.34 -16.24
#